data_b7d399cca989c4e35484179d4e4eb90c
#
_entry.id   b7d399cca989c4e35484179d4e4eb90c
#
_cell.length_a   1.000
_cell.length_b   1.000
_cell.length_c   1.000
_cell.angle_alpha   90.00
_cell.angle_beta   90.00
_cell.angle_gamma   90.00
#
_symmetry.space_group_name_H-M   'P 1'
#
loop_
_entity.id
_entity.type
_entity.pdbx_description
1 polymer ?
#
loop_
_entity_poly.entity_id
_entity_poly.type
_entity_poly.pdbx_seq_one_letter_code
_entity_poly.pdbx_strand_id
1 'polypeptide(L)'
;LQQFMKSFVTRYLQRKKEENAFEFADISHFAIQILEEFPDVRHFYRTKYHEVMVDEYQDTNHTQERMLDLLSNGHNRFMVGDIKQSIYRFRQADPQIFNEKFKTYQEDSRQGKLIVLKENFRSHVEVLEATNDVFKRLMDEEVGEIDYNETHYLVAGNPAKKAPNPQYQTEFLIYDGTLETDNEENDKDVSSVSAGEVALVIKEIIRLHNEENVPFEDMTLLTASRTRNDVILSEFAKYGIPVVSDGGEDNYLQSVEVMVMLDTLRTINNPLNDYALVALLKSPMFTFTEDELARLALQKKVTEATYVTHQENLYEKLKNALSGHGQHPELITPPILKKIQQFQEILLDWREFAKINSLYDLLWKIYQDRFYYDYVGALPNGAGRQANLYALTLRANDYEKMSFKGLSRFIGMIDKILETQNDLASVVVAAPKHAVRLMTVHKSKGLEFKYVFLLNMDKVFNRKDSSSALILSRQNGVGIKYVADVVVDAADELAPNHVRLSIDTLPYVQNEREIHLASISEQMRLLYVAMTRAERKLYLVGKGRQESLEKKTFPAPENGRLAASIRQTMTSFQDWIWALQTVFEKDDLAFSTQFVTDSDLTSEKIGQLKPK
;
A
#
# COMPACT_ATOMS: atom_id res chain seq x y z
N LEU A 1 29.94 11.52 11.86
CA LEU A 1 28.50 11.38 11.64
C LEU A 1 27.69 12.21 12.65
N GLN A 2 27.88 12.04 13.97
CA GLN A 2 27.14 12.80 15.00
C GLN A 2 27.23 14.32 14.82
N GLN A 3 28.44 14.85 14.57
CA GLN A 3 28.66 16.28 14.36
C GLN A 3 27.95 16.78 13.09
N PHE A 4 28.00 15.99 12.02
CA PHE A 4 27.27 16.28 10.79
C PHE A 4 25.76 16.32 11.04
N MET A 5 25.20 15.30 11.71
CA MET A 5 23.78 15.23 12.03
C MET A 5 23.32 16.42 12.89
N LYS A 6 24.08 16.80 13.92
CA LYS A 6 23.77 17.98 14.74
C LYS A 6 23.74 19.26 13.90
N SER A 7 24.74 19.45 13.04
CA SER A 7 24.80 20.62 12.16
C SER A 7 23.66 20.64 11.15
N PHE A 8 23.32 19.47 10.58
CA PHE A 8 22.19 19.34 9.65
C PHE A 8 20.87 19.70 10.31
N VAL A 9 20.55 19.08 11.46
CA VAL A 9 19.30 19.34 12.19
C VAL A 9 19.16 20.83 12.53
N THR A 10 20.23 21.45 13.03
CA THR A 10 20.21 22.89 13.39
C THR A 10 19.90 23.76 12.17
N ARG A 11 20.58 23.53 11.03
CA ARG A 11 20.37 24.30 9.80
C ARG A 11 18.98 24.03 9.19
N TYR A 12 18.52 22.78 9.25
CA TYR A 12 17.20 22.39 8.73
C TYR A 12 16.07 23.07 9.51
N LEU A 13 16.14 23.07 10.85
CA LEU A 13 15.18 23.78 11.70
C LEU A 13 15.22 25.31 11.47
N GLN A 14 16.40 25.87 11.28
CA GLN A 14 16.52 27.28 10.95
C GLN A 14 15.84 27.61 9.62
N ARG A 15 16.07 26.79 8.59
CA ARG A 15 15.44 26.96 7.28
C ARG A 15 13.91 26.84 7.34
N LYS A 16 13.39 25.87 8.09
CA LYS A 16 11.94 25.74 8.35
C LYS A 16 11.36 27.00 9.00
N LYS A 17 12.06 27.60 9.96
CA LYS A 17 11.63 28.85 10.61
C LYS A 17 11.64 30.03 9.64
N GLU A 18 12.66 30.15 8.81
CA GLU A 18 12.79 31.24 7.82
C GLU A 18 11.65 31.16 6.77
N GLU A 19 11.25 29.96 6.37
CA GLU A 19 10.18 29.74 5.41
C GLU A 19 8.78 29.58 6.03
N ASN A 20 8.69 29.61 7.38
CA ASN A 20 7.46 29.35 8.14
C ASN A 20 6.78 28.04 7.70
N ALA A 21 7.57 26.99 7.47
CA ALA A 21 7.12 25.68 6.97
C ALA A 21 7.54 24.59 7.95
N PHE A 22 6.56 24.01 8.67
CA PHE A 22 6.78 22.99 9.68
C PHE A 22 6.09 21.68 9.30
N GLU A 23 6.68 20.57 9.69
CA GLU A 23 6.11 19.23 9.59
C GLU A 23 5.29 18.90 10.84
N PHE A 24 4.39 17.92 10.74
CA PHE A 24 3.58 17.46 11.89
C PHE A 24 4.46 17.02 13.09
N ALA A 25 5.62 16.42 12.81
CA ALA A 25 6.57 16.03 13.85
C ALA A 25 7.12 17.25 14.62
N ASP A 26 7.38 18.37 13.93
CA ASP A 26 7.86 19.60 14.57
C ASP A 26 6.82 20.15 15.54
N ILE A 27 5.53 20.12 15.16
CA ILE A 27 4.43 20.59 16.01
C ILE A 27 4.38 19.79 17.32
N SER A 28 4.52 18.46 17.22
CA SER A 28 4.55 17.58 18.39
C SER A 28 5.76 17.87 19.29
N HIS A 29 6.94 18.07 18.70
CA HIS A 29 8.16 18.43 19.45
C HIS A 29 8.04 19.79 20.13
N PHE A 30 7.49 20.80 19.44
CA PHE A 30 7.25 22.13 20.04
C PHE A 30 6.25 22.07 21.19
N ALA A 31 5.19 21.28 21.07
CA ALA A 31 4.24 21.09 22.17
C ALA A 31 4.91 20.47 23.39
N ILE A 32 5.74 19.43 23.20
CA ILE A 32 6.52 18.82 24.29
C ILE A 32 7.48 19.84 24.90
N GLN A 33 8.24 20.57 24.08
CA GLN A 33 9.16 21.57 24.54
C GLN A 33 8.48 22.65 25.39
N ILE A 34 7.33 23.16 24.94
CA ILE A 34 6.52 24.12 25.72
C ILE A 34 6.12 23.54 27.07
N LEU A 35 5.64 22.30 27.08
CA LEU A 35 5.21 21.64 28.33
C LEU A 35 6.40 21.35 29.28
N GLU A 36 7.61 21.17 28.74
CA GLU A 36 8.82 20.94 29.54
C GLU A 36 9.41 22.26 30.08
N GLU A 37 9.53 23.30 29.24
CA GLU A 37 10.18 24.55 29.57
C GLU A 37 9.31 25.52 30.38
N PHE A 38 7.96 25.41 30.23
CA PHE A 38 7.02 26.32 30.91
C PHE A 38 6.16 25.59 31.96
N PRO A 39 6.59 25.54 33.24
CA PRO A 39 5.87 24.83 34.30
C PRO A 39 4.43 25.31 34.51
N ASP A 40 4.14 26.58 34.31
CA ASP A 40 2.80 27.14 34.46
C ASP A 40 1.84 26.60 33.38
N VAL A 41 2.31 26.49 32.14
CA VAL A 41 1.56 25.90 31.04
C VAL A 41 1.28 24.42 31.33
N ARG A 42 2.31 23.68 31.73
CA ARG A 42 2.17 22.28 32.12
C ARG A 42 1.20 22.11 33.27
N HIS A 43 1.30 22.93 34.32
CA HIS A 43 0.38 22.90 35.46
C HIS A 43 -1.06 23.19 35.03
N PHE A 44 -1.26 24.18 34.16
CA PHE A 44 -2.57 24.51 33.62
C PHE A 44 -3.22 23.29 32.97
N TYR A 45 -2.54 22.58 32.06
CA TYR A 45 -3.11 21.41 31.39
C TYR A 45 -3.32 20.23 32.32
N ARG A 46 -2.41 19.97 33.27
CA ARG A 46 -2.55 18.91 34.29
C ARG A 46 -3.75 19.12 35.22
N THR A 47 -4.14 20.35 35.46
CA THR A 47 -5.32 20.68 36.29
C THR A 47 -6.59 20.84 35.48
N LYS A 48 -6.44 21.19 34.18
CA LYS A 48 -7.60 21.34 33.28
C LYS A 48 -8.27 20.01 32.97
N TYR A 49 -7.50 18.94 32.77
CA TYR A 49 -8.04 17.64 32.41
C TYR A 49 -8.29 16.79 33.63
N HIS A 50 -9.57 16.42 33.83
CA HIS A 50 -9.97 15.48 34.89
C HIS A 50 -9.44 14.08 34.58
N GLU A 51 -9.56 13.63 33.32
CA GLU A 51 -9.06 12.36 32.83
C GLU A 51 -8.36 12.54 31.47
N VAL A 52 -7.31 11.75 31.24
CA VAL A 52 -6.58 11.64 29.99
C VAL A 52 -6.79 10.22 29.47
N MET A 53 -7.68 10.08 28.48
CA MET A 53 -8.08 8.79 27.92
C MET A 53 -7.40 8.55 26.60
N VAL A 54 -6.85 7.34 26.39
CA VAL A 54 -6.14 6.95 25.17
C VAL A 54 -6.69 5.62 24.69
N ASP A 55 -7.23 5.62 23.48
CA ASP A 55 -7.64 4.41 22.77
C ASP A 55 -6.51 3.91 21.88
N GLU A 56 -6.54 2.62 21.48
CA GLU A 56 -5.52 1.99 20.66
C GLU A 56 -4.10 2.23 21.20
N TYR A 57 -3.93 2.15 22.52
CA TYR A 57 -2.68 2.54 23.17
C TYR A 57 -1.45 1.74 22.72
N GLN A 58 -1.62 0.52 22.19
CA GLN A 58 -0.56 -0.28 21.60
C GLN A 58 0.09 0.34 20.35
N ASP A 59 -0.53 1.36 19.75
CA ASP A 59 0.03 2.08 18.59
C ASP A 59 0.75 3.38 18.98
N THR A 60 0.95 3.61 20.27
CA THR A 60 1.62 4.79 20.79
C THR A 60 3.13 4.72 20.53
N ASN A 61 3.72 5.85 20.14
CA ASN A 61 5.16 6.02 20.06
C ASN A 61 5.71 6.80 21.26
N HIS A 62 7.03 6.82 21.44
CA HIS A 62 7.66 7.48 22.59
C HIS A 62 7.41 9.00 22.65
N THR A 63 7.26 9.69 21.52
CA THR A 63 6.92 11.11 21.47
C THR A 63 5.51 11.35 22.01
N GLN A 64 4.55 10.53 21.60
CA GLN A 64 3.18 10.57 22.10
C GLN A 64 3.12 10.21 23.59
N GLU A 65 3.83 9.17 24.02
CA GLU A 65 3.90 8.78 25.42
C GLU A 65 4.47 9.92 26.29
N ARG A 66 5.56 10.57 25.82
CA ARG A 66 6.12 11.73 26.53
C ARG A 66 5.11 12.88 26.67
N MET A 67 4.38 13.17 25.62
CA MET A 67 3.32 14.20 25.67
C MET A 67 2.23 13.84 26.68
N LEU A 68 1.77 12.57 26.67
CA LEU A 68 0.76 12.09 27.63
C LEU A 68 1.25 12.20 29.09
N ASP A 69 2.51 11.89 29.37
CA ASP A 69 3.11 12.03 30.69
C ASP A 69 3.14 13.50 31.15
N LEU A 70 3.43 14.41 30.24
CA LEU A 70 3.45 15.85 30.57
C LEU A 70 2.06 16.43 30.82
N LEU A 71 1.04 15.91 30.13
CA LEU A 71 -0.36 16.34 30.27
C LEU A 71 -1.05 15.72 31.49
N SER A 72 -0.64 14.54 31.93
CA SER A 72 -1.26 13.82 33.04
C SER A 72 -0.67 14.22 34.40
N ASN A 73 -1.47 14.07 35.45
CA ASN A 73 -1.04 14.33 36.83
C ASN A 73 -0.47 13.07 37.54
N GLY A 74 -0.33 11.96 36.80
CA GLY A 74 0.16 10.68 37.34
C GLY A 74 -0.92 9.71 37.81
N HIS A 75 -2.16 10.17 37.96
CA HIS A 75 -3.27 9.36 38.49
C HIS A 75 -4.55 9.38 37.62
N ASN A 76 -4.58 10.21 36.58
CA ASN A 76 -5.79 10.45 35.77
C ASN A 76 -5.66 9.88 34.35
N ARG A 77 -4.80 8.86 34.11
CA ARG A 77 -4.67 8.21 32.80
C ARG A 77 -5.55 6.97 32.73
N PHE A 78 -6.30 6.86 31.64
CA PHE A 78 -7.04 5.68 31.25
C PHE A 78 -6.57 5.27 29.86
N MET A 79 -6.03 4.06 29.73
CA MET A 79 -5.46 3.55 28.49
C MET A 79 -6.14 2.24 28.13
N VAL A 80 -6.59 2.13 26.91
CA VAL A 80 -7.22 0.92 26.37
C VAL A 80 -6.50 0.49 25.11
N GLY A 81 -6.34 -0.82 24.93
CA GLY A 81 -5.70 -1.36 23.74
C GLY A 81 -5.54 -2.87 23.78
N ASP A 82 -5.04 -3.41 22.70
CA ASP A 82 -4.69 -4.82 22.55
C ASP A 82 -3.32 -4.94 21.88
N ILE A 83 -2.32 -5.36 22.64
CA ILE A 83 -0.93 -5.47 22.18
C ILE A 83 -0.81 -6.38 20.93
N LYS A 84 -1.70 -7.40 20.80
CA LYS A 84 -1.76 -8.30 19.65
C LYS A 84 -2.20 -7.60 18.36
N GLN A 85 -2.73 -6.37 18.45
CA GLN A 85 -3.17 -5.55 17.32
C GLN A 85 -2.21 -4.40 17.01
N SER A 86 -0.99 -4.36 17.57
CA SER A 86 0.03 -3.38 17.24
C SER A 86 0.67 -3.69 15.89
N ILE A 87 0.25 -2.98 14.83
CA ILE A 87 0.68 -3.18 13.43
C ILE A 87 1.17 -1.89 12.76
N TYR A 88 1.55 -0.86 13.54
CA TYR A 88 2.01 0.44 13.04
C TYR A 88 3.47 0.74 13.41
N ARG A 89 4.33 -0.28 13.47
CA ARG A 89 5.77 -0.10 13.72
C ARG A 89 6.43 0.81 12.68
N PHE A 90 6.01 0.74 11.41
CA PHE A 90 6.47 1.65 10.36
C PHE A 90 6.12 3.14 10.62
N ARG A 91 5.20 3.43 11.55
CA ARG A 91 4.91 4.76 12.10
C ARG A 91 5.59 5.00 13.44
N GLN A 92 6.59 4.18 13.78
CA GLN A 92 7.34 4.22 15.04
C GLN A 92 6.52 3.88 16.28
N ALA A 93 5.35 3.23 16.13
CA ALA A 93 4.65 2.64 17.25
C ALA A 93 5.55 1.60 17.95
N ASP A 94 5.55 1.63 19.28
CA ASP A 94 6.36 0.73 20.09
C ASP A 94 5.46 -0.05 21.06
N PRO A 95 5.14 -1.32 20.76
CA PRO A 95 4.26 -2.13 21.60
C PRO A 95 4.86 -2.38 22.99
N GLN A 96 6.17 -2.21 23.17
CA GLN A 96 6.81 -2.40 24.47
C GLN A 96 6.33 -1.37 25.50
N ILE A 97 5.97 -0.13 25.06
CA ILE A 97 5.39 0.89 25.95
C ILE A 97 4.14 0.36 26.65
N PHE A 98 3.27 -0.34 25.90
CA PHE A 98 2.07 -0.95 26.45
C PHE A 98 2.39 -2.20 27.30
N ASN A 99 3.28 -3.06 26.82
CA ASN A 99 3.65 -4.29 27.49
C ASN A 99 4.32 -4.03 28.87
N GLU A 100 5.17 -3.03 28.97
CA GLU A 100 5.79 -2.63 30.23
C GLU A 100 4.74 -2.17 31.24
N LYS A 101 3.78 -1.35 30.82
CA LYS A 101 2.67 -0.93 31.72
C LYS A 101 1.78 -2.13 32.11
N PHE A 102 1.48 -3.03 31.17
CA PHE A 102 0.73 -4.24 31.45
C PHE A 102 1.41 -5.08 32.54
N LYS A 103 2.71 -5.39 32.39
CA LYS A 103 3.49 -6.14 33.36
C LYS A 103 3.57 -5.41 34.71
N THR A 104 3.88 -4.10 34.69
CA THR A 104 4.00 -3.29 35.90
C THR A 104 2.69 -3.24 36.70
N TYR A 105 1.55 -3.05 36.03
CA TYR A 105 0.25 -2.97 36.72
C TYR A 105 -0.27 -4.34 37.15
N GLN A 106 0.21 -5.41 36.52
CA GLN A 106 -0.05 -6.77 36.96
C GLN A 106 0.70 -7.11 38.26
N GLU A 107 1.97 -6.66 38.35
CA GLU A 107 2.84 -6.93 39.49
C GLU A 107 2.57 -6.01 40.69
N ASP A 108 2.30 -4.73 40.46
CA ASP A 108 2.08 -3.73 41.50
C ASP A 108 0.83 -2.85 41.23
N SER A 109 -0.26 -3.24 41.83
CA SER A 109 -1.55 -2.53 41.73
C SER A 109 -1.55 -1.09 42.31
N ARG A 110 -0.48 -0.67 43.02
CA ARG A 110 -0.32 0.72 43.49
C ARG A 110 0.10 1.66 42.35
N GLN A 111 0.72 1.15 41.30
CA GLN A 111 1.14 1.93 40.13
C GLN A 111 0.01 2.10 39.11
N GLY A 112 -0.94 1.19 39.10
CA GLY A 112 -2.10 1.24 38.22
C GLY A 112 -2.98 0.00 38.36
N LYS A 113 -4.21 0.09 37.86
CA LYS A 113 -5.16 -1.02 37.87
C LYS A 113 -5.24 -1.64 36.47
N LEU A 114 -4.91 -2.93 36.37
CA LEU A 114 -5.10 -3.71 35.16
C LEU A 114 -6.53 -4.30 35.13
N ILE A 115 -7.23 -4.08 33.99
CA ILE A 115 -8.54 -4.69 33.70
C ILE A 115 -8.39 -5.46 32.39
N VAL A 116 -8.55 -6.78 32.44
CA VAL A 116 -8.46 -7.65 31.26
C VAL A 116 -9.85 -7.92 30.72
N LEU A 117 -10.05 -7.59 29.42
CA LEU A 117 -11.29 -7.85 28.69
C LEU A 117 -11.07 -9.05 27.76
N LYS A 118 -11.63 -10.20 28.10
CA LYS A 118 -11.45 -11.46 27.33
C LYS A 118 -12.63 -11.72 26.38
N GLU A 119 -13.81 -11.25 26.72
CA GLU A 119 -15.03 -11.54 25.98
C GLU A 119 -15.06 -10.79 24.65
N ASN A 120 -15.16 -11.56 23.58
CA ASN A 120 -15.38 -11.06 22.22
C ASN A 120 -16.86 -11.21 21.86
N PHE A 121 -17.52 -10.08 21.60
CA PHE A 121 -18.96 -10.04 21.23
C PHE A 121 -19.16 -10.00 19.71
N ARG A 122 -18.07 -9.86 18.94
CA ARG A 122 -18.07 -9.72 17.49
C ARG A 122 -18.22 -11.05 16.79
N SER A 123 -17.30 -11.98 17.06
CA SER A 123 -17.08 -13.17 16.24
C SER A 123 -17.80 -14.41 16.78
N HIS A 124 -18.13 -15.32 15.90
CA HIS A 124 -18.56 -16.67 16.25
C HIS A 124 -17.41 -17.50 16.84
N VAL A 125 -17.76 -18.51 17.62
CA VAL A 125 -16.81 -19.34 18.37
C VAL A 125 -15.77 -19.99 17.47
N GLU A 126 -16.11 -20.42 16.25
CA GLU A 126 -15.22 -21.07 15.32
C GLU A 126 -14.07 -20.17 14.87
N VAL A 127 -14.34 -18.90 14.64
CA VAL A 127 -13.30 -17.90 14.29
C VAL A 127 -12.38 -17.66 15.47
N LEU A 128 -12.93 -17.58 16.68
CA LEU A 128 -12.17 -17.36 17.90
C LEU A 128 -11.29 -18.56 18.24
N GLU A 129 -11.83 -19.78 18.12
CA GLU A 129 -11.08 -21.03 18.35
C GLU A 129 -9.95 -21.19 17.34
N ALA A 130 -10.20 -20.97 16.05
CA ALA A 130 -9.16 -21.02 15.03
C ALA A 130 -8.06 -19.97 15.30
N THR A 131 -8.44 -18.75 15.71
CA THR A 131 -7.48 -17.70 16.06
C THR A 131 -6.66 -18.10 17.30
N ASN A 132 -7.32 -18.53 18.37
CA ASN A 132 -6.63 -18.99 19.58
C ASN A 132 -5.71 -20.18 19.28
N ASP A 133 -6.15 -21.12 18.46
CA ASP A 133 -5.39 -22.30 18.12
C ASP A 133 -4.11 -21.97 17.34
N VAL A 134 -4.19 -21.09 16.38
CA VAL A 134 -3.01 -20.61 15.64
C VAL A 134 -2.05 -19.88 16.55
N PHE A 135 -2.50 -18.91 17.36
CA PHE A 135 -1.60 -18.03 18.10
C PHE A 135 -1.02 -18.64 19.37
N LYS A 136 -1.71 -19.58 20.03
CA LYS A 136 -1.11 -20.35 21.14
C LYS A 136 0.10 -21.18 20.71
N ARG A 137 0.18 -21.53 19.41
CA ARG A 137 1.26 -22.33 18.80
C ARG A 137 2.32 -21.49 18.10
N LEU A 138 2.02 -20.21 17.77
CA LEU A 138 2.93 -19.30 17.07
C LEU A 138 3.56 -18.25 17.98
N MET A 139 2.84 -17.70 18.97
CA MET A 139 3.28 -16.55 19.74
C MET A 139 3.81 -16.92 21.11
N ASP A 140 5.02 -16.45 21.40
CA ASP A 140 5.61 -16.42 22.74
C ASP A 140 6.47 -15.16 22.91
N GLU A 141 7.07 -14.97 24.08
CA GLU A 141 7.93 -13.80 24.34
C GLU A 141 9.18 -13.77 23.45
N GLU A 142 9.70 -14.94 23.02
CA GLU A 142 10.92 -15.03 22.22
C GLU A 142 10.74 -14.53 20.79
N VAL A 143 9.63 -14.89 20.13
CA VAL A 143 9.41 -14.58 18.72
C VAL A 143 8.27 -13.58 18.51
N GLY A 144 7.19 -13.68 19.30
CA GLY A 144 6.01 -12.84 19.20
C GLY A 144 6.00 -11.63 20.14
N GLU A 145 7.01 -11.47 21.00
CA GLU A 145 7.09 -10.44 22.05
C GLU A 145 5.97 -10.54 23.11
N ILE A 146 5.08 -11.53 23.00
CA ILE A 146 3.92 -11.74 23.86
C ILE A 146 3.76 -13.23 24.10
N ASP A 147 3.61 -13.65 25.36
CA ASP A 147 3.22 -15.03 25.66
C ASP A 147 1.71 -15.18 25.51
N TYR A 148 1.26 -15.78 24.37
CA TYR A 148 -0.15 -15.98 24.07
C TYR A 148 -0.70 -17.15 24.91
N ASN A 149 -1.21 -16.83 26.06
CA ASN A 149 -1.74 -17.77 27.05
C ASN A 149 -3.22 -17.46 27.38
N GLU A 150 -3.77 -18.11 28.39
CA GLU A 150 -5.17 -17.96 28.82
C GLU A 150 -5.59 -16.51 29.10
N THR A 151 -4.67 -15.60 29.45
CA THR A 151 -4.94 -14.18 29.66
C THR A 151 -5.26 -13.47 28.33
N HIS A 152 -4.72 -13.98 27.23
CA HIS A 152 -4.86 -13.41 25.89
C HIS A 152 -5.89 -14.13 25.02
N TYR A 153 -6.42 -15.29 25.45
CA TYR A 153 -7.42 -16.02 24.68
C TYR A 153 -8.70 -15.21 24.46
N LEU A 154 -9.22 -15.33 23.26
CA LEU A 154 -10.52 -14.77 22.87
C LEU A 154 -11.61 -15.74 23.32
N VAL A 155 -12.60 -15.22 24.02
CA VAL A 155 -13.75 -15.99 24.53
C VAL A 155 -15.03 -15.39 23.94
N ALA A 156 -15.92 -16.22 23.38
CA ALA A 156 -17.19 -15.74 22.86
C ALA A 156 -18.04 -15.12 23.99
N GLY A 157 -18.30 -13.83 23.92
CA GLY A 157 -19.13 -13.08 24.88
C GLY A 157 -20.62 -13.14 24.56
N ASN A 158 -21.00 -13.19 23.27
CA ASN A 158 -22.38 -13.22 22.82
C ASN A 158 -22.96 -14.64 22.90
N PRO A 159 -24.03 -14.89 23.71
CA PRO A 159 -24.63 -16.22 23.80
C PRO A 159 -25.09 -16.83 22.49
N ALA A 160 -25.57 -16.00 21.54
CA ALA A 160 -26.01 -16.45 20.23
C ALA A 160 -24.87 -16.94 19.32
N LYS A 161 -23.63 -16.58 19.65
CA LYS A 161 -22.42 -16.92 18.88
C LYS A 161 -21.55 -18.00 19.56
N LYS A 162 -22.02 -18.51 20.71
CA LYS A 162 -21.32 -19.56 21.47
C LYS A 162 -21.60 -20.98 20.98
N ALA A 163 -22.77 -21.19 20.39
CA ALA A 163 -23.15 -22.51 19.90
C ALA A 163 -22.33 -22.81 18.63
N PRO A 164 -21.59 -23.93 18.59
CA PRO A 164 -20.83 -24.31 17.40
C PRO A 164 -21.70 -24.48 16.16
N ASN A 165 -21.25 -23.91 15.05
CA ASN A 165 -21.88 -24.07 13.74
C ASN A 165 -20.84 -24.52 12.70
N PRO A 166 -20.87 -25.79 12.24
CA PRO A 166 -19.89 -26.31 11.28
C PRO A 166 -19.76 -25.48 9.99
N GLN A 167 -20.82 -24.75 9.59
CA GLN A 167 -20.77 -23.87 8.41
C GLN A 167 -19.79 -22.71 8.58
N TYR A 168 -19.46 -22.31 9.82
CA TYR A 168 -18.59 -21.19 10.12
C TYR A 168 -17.15 -21.62 10.45
N GLN A 169 -16.85 -22.94 10.35
CA GLN A 169 -15.48 -23.43 10.52
C GLN A 169 -14.51 -22.69 9.61
N THR A 170 -13.39 -22.27 10.14
CA THR A 170 -12.31 -21.64 9.38
C THR A 170 -11.72 -22.65 8.40
N GLU A 171 -11.53 -22.24 7.16
CA GLU A 171 -11.01 -23.09 6.08
C GLU A 171 -9.71 -22.50 5.53
N PHE A 172 -8.70 -23.37 5.37
CA PHE A 172 -7.48 -23.06 4.64
C PHE A 172 -7.56 -23.70 3.24
N LEU A 173 -7.80 -22.86 2.24
CA LEU A 173 -7.98 -23.27 0.86
C LEU A 173 -6.66 -23.03 0.11
N ILE A 174 -6.10 -24.07 -0.50
CA ILE A 174 -4.83 -24.01 -1.23
C ILE A 174 -5.09 -24.30 -2.70
N TYR A 175 -4.79 -23.34 -3.55
CA TYR A 175 -4.83 -23.54 -4.98
C TYR A 175 -3.61 -24.35 -5.45
N ASP A 176 -3.86 -25.56 -6.02
CA ASP A 176 -2.86 -26.44 -6.62
C ASP A 176 -3.08 -26.52 -8.14
N GLY A 177 -2.58 -25.54 -8.87
CA GLY A 177 -2.79 -25.44 -10.31
C GLY A 177 -1.71 -24.64 -11.02
N THR A 178 -1.97 -24.43 -12.32
CA THR A 178 -1.06 -23.76 -13.25
C THR A 178 -1.68 -22.54 -13.94
N LEU A 179 -2.87 -22.11 -13.54
CA LEU A 179 -3.50 -20.90 -14.06
C LEU A 179 -2.69 -19.68 -13.62
N GLU A 180 -1.87 -19.17 -14.53
CA GLU A 180 -1.03 -17.99 -14.36
C GLU A 180 -1.69 -16.79 -15.05
N THR A 181 -1.34 -15.59 -14.63
CA THR A 181 -1.76 -14.37 -15.31
C THR A 181 -0.85 -14.09 -16.50
N ASP A 182 -1.41 -13.60 -17.62
CA ASP A 182 -0.70 -13.31 -18.89
C ASP A 182 0.53 -12.37 -18.79
N ASN A 183 0.87 -11.88 -17.60
CA ASN A 183 1.93 -10.90 -17.33
C ASN A 183 3.13 -11.43 -16.53
N GLU A 184 3.25 -12.74 -16.29
CA GLU A 184 4.28 -13.28 -15.37
C GLU A 184 5.69 -13.47 -15.98
N GLU A 185 5.92 -13.11 -17.25
CA GLU A 185 7.25 -13.30 -17.86
C GLU A 185 8.38 -12.41 -17.31
N ASN A 186 8.08 -11.35 -16.53
CA ASN A 186 9.10 -10.36 -16.15
C ASN A 186 9.37 -10.17 -14.65
N ASP A 187 8.69 -10.86 -13.73
CA ASP A 187 8.87 -10.59 -12.29
C ASP A 187 9.02 -11.88 -11.47
N LYS A 188 10.22 -12.48 -11.53
CA LYS A 188 10.54 -13.74 -10.82
C LYS A 188 10.66 -13.60 -9.29
N ASP A 189 10.58 -12.39 -8.74
CA ASP A 189 10.90 -12.13 -7.32
C ASP A 189 9.70 -11.75 -6.43
N VAL A 190 8.48 -11.68 -6.96
CA VAL A 190 7.30 -11.29 -6.13
C VAL A 190 6.23 -12.35 -6.26
N SER A 191 5.93 -13.06 -5.16
CA SER A 191 4.77 -13.93 -5.07
C SER A 191 3.49 -13.09 -5.24
N SER A 192 2.90 -13.16 -6.42
CA SER A 192 1.72 -12.39 -6.81
C SER A 192 0.46 -13.22 -6.63
N VAL A 193 -0.67 -12.56 -6.39
CA VAL A 193 -1.99 -13.20 -6.44
C VAL A 193 -2.17 -13.83 -7.83
N SER A 194 -2.41 -15.15 -7.91
CA SER A 194 -2.62 -15.84 -9.17
C SER A 194 -4.09 -15.81 -9.60
N ALA A 195 -4.34 -15.92 -10.90
CA ALA A 195 -5.72 -16.02 -11.42
C ALA A 195 -6.48 -17.23 -10.83
N GLY A 196 -5.77 -18.34 -10.60
CA GLY A 196 -6.37 -19.53 -9.98
C GLY A 196 -6.78 -19.34 -8.53
N GLU A 197 -5.96 -18.63 -7.74
CA GLU A 197 -6.29 -18.25 -6.36
C GLU A 197 -7.54 -17.35 -6.32
N VAL A 198 -7.64 -16.39 -7.24
CA VAL A 198 -8.82 -15.53 -7.36
C VAL A 198 -10.05 -16.32 -7.83
N ALA A 199 -9.90 -17.22 -8.79
CA ALA A 199 -10.99 -18.07 -9.29
C ALA A 199 -11.56 -18.98 -8.18
N LEU A 200 -10.68 -19.50 -7.29
CA LEU A 200 -11.09 -20.25 -6.11
C LEU A 200 -11.99 -19.40 -5.19
N VAL A 201 -11.57 -18.17 -4.91
CA VAL A 201 -12.36 -17.24 -4.08
C VAL A 201 -13.68 -16.88 -4.75
N ILE A 202 -13.69 -16.65 -6.06
CA ILE A 202 -14.91 -16.37 -6.84
C ILE A 202 -15.90 -17.54 -6.74
N LYS A 203 -15.41 -18.77 -6.88
CA LYS A 203 -16.24 -19.98 -6.73
C LYS A 203 -16.95 -19.99 -5.38
N GLU A 204 -16.22 -19.73 -4.31
CA GLU A 204 -16.78 -19.74 -2.96
C GLU A 204 -17.76 -18.58 -2.72
N ILE A 205 -17.46 -17.39 -3.24
CA ILE A 205 -18.38 -16.23 -3.21
C ILE A 205 -19.67 -16.52 -3.96
N ILE A 206 -19.60 -17.14 -5.14
CA ILE A 206 -20.79 -17.54 -5.91
C ILE A 206 -21.60 -18.60 -5.16
N ARG A 207 -20.94 -19.57 -4.53
CA ARG A 207 -21.59 -20.57 -3.69
C ARG A 207 -22.35 -19.93 -2.53
N LEU A 208 -21.67 -19.08 -1.75
CA LEU A 208 -22.27 -18.36 -0.62
C LEU A 208 -23.45 -17.49 -1.06
N HIS A 209 -23.31 -16.80 -2.18
CA HIS A 209 -24.38 -15.95 -2.71
C HIS A 209 -25.58 -16.75 -3.19
N ASN A 210 -25.35 -17.82 -3.96
CA ASN A 210 -26.40 -18.60 -4.60
C ASN A 210 -27.10 -19.59 -3.67
N GLU A 211 -26.37 -20.22 -2.74
CA GLU A 211 -26.86 -21.28 -1.88
C GLU A 211 -27.24 -20.78 -0.48
N GLU A 212 -26.47 -19.86 0.06
CA GLU A 212 -26.68 -19.34 1.41
C GLU A 212 -27.33 -17.93 1.41
N ASN A 213 -27.60 -17.36 0.22
CA ASN A 213 -28.14 -16.00 0.03
C ASN A 213 -27.33 -14.90 0.74
N VAL A 214 -26.01 -15.06 0.83
CA VAL A 214 -25.14 -14.05 1.41
C VAL A 214 -25.00 -12.87 0.44
N PRO A 215 -25.30 -11.63 0.85
CA PRO A 215 -25.13 -10.47 -0.01
C PRO A 215 -23.64 -10.13 -0.18
N PHE A 216 -23.27 -9.52 -1.33
CA PHE A 216 -21.88 -9.22 -1.65
C PHE A 216 -21.23 -8.24 -0.66
N GLU A 217 -21.99 -7.28 -0.11
CA GLU A 217 -21.51 -6.33 0.90
C GLU A 217 -21.10 -6.97 2.23
N ASP A 218 -21.49 -8.21 2.47
CA ASP A 218 -21.11 -8.99 3.66
C ASP A 218 -19.80 -9.76 3.48
N MET A 219 -19.22 -9.76 2.27
CA MET A 219 -18.00 -10.47 1.91
C MET A 219 -16.84 -9.49 1.69
N THR A 220 -15.69 -9.80 2.25
CA THR A 220 -14.50 -8.92 2.19
C THR A 220 -13.26 -9.72 1.86
N LEU A 221 -12.49 -9.19 0.91
CA LEU A 221 -11.17 -9.68 0.55
C LEU A 221 -10.11 -8.86 1.29
N LEU A 222 -9.26 -9.52 2.05
CA LEU A 222 -8.12 -8.92 2.71
C LEU A 222 -6.82 -9.35 2.05
N THR A 223 -5.94 -8.38 1.81
CA THR A 223 -4.59 -8.63 1.28
C THR A 223 -3.55 -7.98 2.18
N ALA A 224 -2.35 -8.54 2.26
CA ALA A 224 -1.26 -7.95 3.03
C ALA A 224 -0.79 -6.61 2.42
N SER A 225 -0.90 -6.45 1.11
CA SER A 225 -0.56 -5.21 0.39
C SER A 225 -1.46 -5.03 -0.83
N ARG A 226 -1.44 -3.85 -1.42
CA ARG A 226 -2.24 -3.49 -2.60
C ARG A 226 -1.68 -3.99 -3.94
N THR A 227 -0.57 -4.67 -3.93
CA THR A 227 0.06 -5.17 -5.14
C THR A 227 -0.92 -6.06 -5.91
N ARG A 228 -1.21 -5.70 -7.16
CA ARG A 228 -2.09 -6.43 -8.10
C ARG A 228 -3.57 -6.52 -7.74
N ASN A 229 -4.13 -5.49 -7.14
CA ASN A 229 -5.59 -5.35 -7.06
C ASN A 229 -6.26 -5.38 -8.45
N ASP A 230 -5.57 -4.95 -9.49
CA ASP A 230 -6.00 -5.01 -10.90
C ASP A 230 -6.34 -6.43 -11.36
N VAL A 231 -5.54 -7.43 -10.99
CA VAL A 231 -5.81 -8.84 -11.29
C VAL A 231 -7.11 -9.28 -10.61
N ILE A 232 -7.28 -8.99 -9.33
CA ILE A 232 -8.50 -9.33 -8.58
C ILE A 232 -9.71 -8.67 -9.26
N LEU A 233 -9.63 -7.37 -9.54
CA LEU A 233 -10.74 -6.63 -10.15
C LEU A 233 -11.09 -7.17 -11.54
N SER A 234 -10.09 -7.52 -12.37
CA SER A 234 -10.31 -8.06 -13.72
C SER A 234 -10.93 -9.44 -13.69
N GLU A 235 -10.49 -10.33 -12.78
CA GLU A 235 -11.07 -11.66 -12.66
C GLU A 235 -12.53 -11.62 -12.17
N PHE A 236 -12.82 -10.81 -11.14
CA PHE A 236 -14.19 -10.64 -10.65
C PHE A 236 -15.14 -10.06 -11.71
N ALA A 237 -14.65 -9.14 -12.55
CA ALA A 237 -15.43 -8.57 -13.65
C ALA A 237 -15.87 -9.62 -14.69
N LYS A 238 -15.06 -10.67 -14.93
CA LYS A 238 -15.44 -11.77 -15.85
C LYS A 238 -16.71 -12.52 -15.40
N TYR A 239 -16.97 -12.54 -14.09
CA TYR A 239 -18.14 -13.21 -13.51
C TYR A 239 -19.26 -12.22 -13.14
N GLY A 240 -19.12 -10.93 -13.47
CA GLY A 240 -20.12 -9.91 -13.17
C GLY A 240 -20.29 -9.61 -11.67
N ILE A 241 -19.30 -9.94 -10.83
CA ILE A 241 -19.34 -9.68 -9.40
C ILE A 241 -18.79 -8.28 -9.15
N PRO A 242 -19.58 -7.36 -8.56
CA PRO A 242 -19.11 -6.03 -8.25
C PRO A 242 -18.10 -6.05 -7.10
N VAL A 243 -16.94 -5.44 -7.28
CA VAL A 243 -15.89 -5.29 -6.27
C VAL A 243 -15.57 -3.82 -6.07
N VAL A 244 -15.44 -3.42 -4.82
CA VAL A 244 -14.99 -2.08 -4.43
C VAL A 244 -13.68 -2.19 -3.68
N SER A 245 -12.65 -1.55 -4.22
CA SER A 245 -11.37 -1.41 -3.54
C SER A 245 -11.41 -0.20 -2.60
N ASP A 246 -11.15 -0.42 -1.31
CA ASP A 246 -11.03 0.63 -0.31
C ASP A 246 -9.71 1.38 -0.45
N GLY A 247 -9.79 2.54 -1.02
CA GLY A 247 -8.69 3.39 -1.44
C GLY A 247 -8.59 3.31 -2.95
N GLY A 248 -9.01 4.39 -3.62
CA GLY A 248 -8.90 4.51 -5.06
C GLY A 248 -7.50 4.16 -5.55
N GLU A 249 -7.33 4.06 -6.83
CA GLU A 249 -6.04 3.77 -7.46
C GLU A 249 -4.93 4.53 -6.72
N ASP A 250 -3.95 3.80 -6.17
CA ASP A 250 -2.87 4.37 -5.36
C ASP A 250 -2.00 5.34 -6.16
N ASN A 251 -2.18 5.36 -7.46
CA ASN A 251 -1.49 6.18 -8.42
C ASN A 251 -2.48 7.12 -9.12
N TYR A 252 -3.15 7.97 -8.36
CA TYR A 252 -4.10 8.95 -8.91
C TYR A 252 -3.51 9.74 -10.08
N LEU A 253 -2.28 10.25 -9.92
CA LEU A 253 -1.60 11.02 -10.97
C LEU A 253 -1.15 10.15 -12.15
N GLN A 254 -1.10 8.83 -11.97
CA GLN A 254 -0.74 7.84 -13.00
C GLN A 254 -1.98 7.21 -13.65
N SER A 255 -3.19 7.52 -13.18
CA SER A 255 -4.40 7.08 -13.87
C SER A 255 -4.45 7.67 -15.29
N VAL A 256 -4.85 6.85 -16.27
CA VAL A 256 -4.75 7.20 -17.69
C VAL A 256 -5.44 8.54 -18.01
N GLU A 257 -6.64 8.75 -17.48
CA GLU A 257 -7.39 9.98 -17.68
C GLU A 257 -6.71 11.22 -17.12
N VAL A 258 -6.03 11.09 -15.97
CA VAL A 258 -5.27 12.19 -15.35
C VAL A 258 -3.96 12.42 -16.09
N MET A 259 -3.24 11.35 -16.48
CA MET A 259 -1.99 11.47 -17.25
C MET A 259 -2.21 12.20 -18.57
N VAL A 260 -3.28 11.86 -19.32
CA VAL A 260 -3.64 12.56 -20.56
C VAL A 260 -3.85 14.05 -20.32
N MET A 261 -4.48 14.42 -19.21
CA MET A 261 -4.68 15.83 -18.87
C MET A 261 -3.39 16.52 -18.43
N LEU A 262 -2.54 15.84 -17.68
CA LEU A 262 -1.23 16.39 -17.31
C LEU A 262 -0.34 16.62 -18.54
N ASP A 263 -0.33 15.69 -19.51
CA ASP A 263 0.40 15.86 -20.76
C ASP A 263 -0.22 16.95 -21.65
N THR A 264 -1.54 17.13 -21.59
CA THR A 264 -2.21 18.28 -22.21
C THR A 264 -1.71 19.59 -21.61
N LEU A 265 -1.70 19.71 -20.29
CA LEU A 265 -1.18 20.88 -19.59
C LEU A 265 0.31 21.13 -19.85
N ARG A 266 1.14 20.07 -19.90
CA ARG A 266 2.56 20.15 -20.28
C ARG A 266 2.74 20.68 -21.69
N THR A 267 1.93 20.22 -22.65
CA THR A 267 1.94 20.69 -24.04
C THR A 267 1.49 22.16 -24.16
N ILE A 268 0.48 22.57 -23.42
CA ILE A 268 0.03 23.97 -23.37
C ILE A 268 1.16 24.86 -22.83
N ASN A 269 1.83 24.42 -21.77
CA ASN A 269 2.96 25.14 -21.16
C ASN A 269 4.16 25.19 -22.11
N ASN A 270 4.58 24.04 -22.62
CA ASN A 270 5.73 23.92 -23.53
C ASN A 270 5.47 22.89 -24.64
N PRO A 271 5.06 23.30 -25.84
CA PRO A 271 4.80 22.38 -26.95
C PRO A 271 6.06 21.74 -27.55
N LEU A 272 7.26 22.16 -27.12
CA LEU A 272 8.52 21.55 -27.54
C LEU A 272 8.84 20.25 -26.77
N ASN A 273 8.03 19.87 -25.79
CA ASN A 273 8.12 18.57 -25.12
C ASN A 273 7.47 17.50 -26.00
N ASP A 274 8.27 16.78 -26.78
CA ASP A 274 7.82 15.79 -27.73
C ASP A 274 7.03 14.66 -27.07
N TYR A 275 7.40 14.24 -25.86
CA TYR A 275 6.69 13.19 -25.12
C TYR A 275 5.24 13.58 -24.81
N ALA A 276 5.05 14.73 -24.19
CA ALA A 276 3.72 15.24 -23.86
C ALA A 276 2.89 15.54 -25.12
N LEU A 277 3.52 16.09 -26.15
CA LEU A 277 2.87 16.39 -27.42
C LEU A 277 2.37 15.11 -28.11
N VAL A 278 3.19 14.05 -28.18
CA VAL A 278 2.80 12.76 -28.77
C VAL A 278 1.65 12.13 -27.96
N ALA A 279 1.73 12.15 -26.63
CA ALA A 279 0.67 11.64 -25.77
C ALA A 279 -0.67 12.37 -26.02
N LEU A 280 -0.62 13.70 -26.14
CA LEU A 280 -1.79 14.51 -26.45
C LEU A 280 -2.36 14.22 -27.84
N LEU A 281 -1.52 14.16 -28.88
CA LEU A 281 -1.97 13.87 -30.25
C LEU A 281 -2.59 12.48 -30.39
N LYS A 282 -2.05 11.46 -29.70
CA LYS A 282 -2.61 10.10 -29.67
C LYS A 282 -3.88 9.99 -28.81
N SER A 283 -4.12 10.94 -27.91
CA SER A 283 -5.26 10.89 -27.00
C SER A 283 -6.61 10.86 -27.75
N PRO A 284 -7.69 10.42 -27.09
CA PRO A 284 -9.05 10.47 -27.66
C PRO A 284 -9.47 11.87 -28.13
N MET A 285 -8.83 12.91 -27.64
CA MET A 285 -9.13 14.30 -28.02
C MET A 285 -8.71 14.64 -29.45
N PHE A 286 -7.64 14.03 -29.97
CA PHE A 286 -7.10 14.34 -31.31
C PHE A 286 -6.95 13.13 -32.23
N THR A 287 -6.86 11.93 -31.69
CA THR A 287 -6.93 10.64 -32.42
C THR A 287 -5.95 10.48 -33.58
N PHE A 288 -4.72 10.99 -33.42
CA PHE A 288 -3.68 10.72 -34.40
C PHE A 288 -3.22 9.27 -34.31
N THR A 289 -3.09 8.62 -35.46
CA THR A 289 -2.54 7.26 -35.55
C THR A 289 -1.01 7.27 -35.50
N GLU A 290 -0.40 6.14 -35.26
CA GLU A 290 1.06 6.01 -35.26
C GLU A 290 1.66 6.30 -36.65
N ASP A 291 0.98 5.90 -37.73
CA ASP A 291 1.37 6.21 -39.10
C ASP A 291 1.31 7.72 -39.37
N GLU A 292 0.26 8.42 -38.93
CA GLU A 292 0.16 9.86 -39.08
C GLU A 292 1.26 10.61 -38.32
N LEU A 293 1.60 10.15 -37.09
CA LEU A 293 2.70 10.70 -36.31
C LEU A 293 4.07 10.41 -36.94
N ALA A 294 4.26 9.22 -37.52
CA ALA A 294 5.49 8.88 -38.26
C ALA A 294 5.67 9.80 -39.49
N ARG A 295 4.61 10.06 -40.25
CA ARG A 295 4.62 11.00 -41.40
C ARG A 295 4.93 12.42 -40.94
N LEU A 296 4.41 12.86 -39.80
CA LEU A 296 4.74 14.16 -39.20
C LEU A 296 6.21 14.23 -38.77
N ALA A 297 6.75 13.16 -38.19
CA ALA A 297 8.13 13.11 -37.73
C ALA A 297 9.16 13.28 -38.88
N LEU A 298 8.76 13.00 -40.12
CA LEU A 298 9.59 13.18 -41.32
C LEU A 298 9.59 14.61 -41.86
N GLN A 299 8.74 15.51 -41.36
CA GLN A 299 8.57 16.89 -41.87
C GLN A 299 9.65 17.84 -41.34
N LYS A 300 10.91 17.52 -41.50
CA LYS A 300 12.01 18.43 -41.18
C LYS A 300 12.02 19.61 -42.18
N LYS A 301 12.52 20.76 -41.75
CA LYS A 301 12.67 21.91 -42.64
C LYS A 301 13.68 21.63 -43.72
N VAL A 302 13.36 21.95 -44.97
CA VAL A 302 14.30 21.92 -46.08
C VAL A 302 15.31 23.05 -45.89
N THR A 303 16.56 22.74 -45.59
CA THR A 303 17.66 23.71 -45.47
C THR A 303 18.77 23.37 -46.48
N GLU A 304 19.28 24.38 -47.17
CA GLU A 304 20.46 24.24 -48.08
C GLU A 304 21.78 24.14 -47.31
N ALA A 305 21.77 24.26 -45.98
CA ALA A 305 22.98 24.30 -45.15
C ALA A 305 23.51 22.90 -44.85
N THR A 306 24.79 22.69 -45.06
CA THR A 306 25.54 21.42 -44.88
C THR A 306 25.73 21.04 -43.40
N TYR A 307 25.42 21.92 -42.45
CA TYR A 307 25.59 21.70 -41.02
C TYR A 307 24.24 21.86 -40.31
N VAL A 308 23.63 20.75 -39.87
CA VAL A 308 22.45 20.74 -38.98
C VAL A 308 22.94 20.99 -37.55
N THR A 309 22.77 22.21 -37.06
CA THR A 309 23.18 22.62 -35.71
C THR A 309 22.07 22.40 -34.66
N HIS A 310 20.86 22.08 -35.10
CA HIS A 310 19.70 21.91 -34.20
C HIS A 310 18.85 20.71 -34.65
N GLN A 311 18.50 19.86 -33.69
CA GLN A 311 17.55 18.77 -33.92
C GLN A 311 16.12 19.31 -33.70
N GLU A 312 15.33 19.41 -34.79
CA GLU A 312 13.95 19.88 -34.74
C GLU A 312 13.07 18.92 -33.92
N ASN A 313 12.27 19.48 -32.99
CA ASN A 313 11.27 18.76 -32.23
C ASN A 313 10.00 18.54 -33.07
N LEU A 314 9.08 17.72 -32.57
CA LEU A 314 7.85 17.35 -33.29
C LEU A 314 6.95 18.58 -33.59
N TYR A 315 6.91 19.55 -32.67
CA TYR A 315 6.09 20.77 -32.88
C TYR A 315 6.61 21.65 -34.01
N GLU A 316 7.92 21.75 -34.18
CA GLU A 316 8.54 22.44 -35.34
C GLU A 316 8.22 21.72 -36.64
N LYS A 317 8.31 20.39 -36.66
CA LYS A 317 7.93 19.56 -37.82
C LYS A 317 6.43 19.70 -38.16
N LEU A 318 5.56 19.80 -37.15
CA LEU A 318 4.14 20.07 -37.35
C LEU A 318 3.93 21.42 -38.03
N LYS A 319 4.65 22.49 -37.64
CA LYS A 319 4.63 23.78 -38.31
C LYS A 319 5.14 23.73 -39.75
N ASN A 320 6.22 22.94 -39.99
CA ASN A 320 6.74 22.72 -41.33
C ASN A 320 5.68 22.03 -42.24
N ALA A 321 4.97 21.03 -41.69
CA ALA A 321 3.85 20.38 -42.38
C ALA A 321 2.72 21.37 -42.75
N LEU A 322 2.35 22.24 -41.80
CA LEU A 322 1.31 23.28 -42.04
C LEU A 322 1.69 24.30 -43.12
N SER A 323 2.95 24.71 -43.14
CA SER A 323 3.45 25.70 -44.10
C SER A 323 3.84 25.10 -45.46
N GLY A 324 3.79 23.77 -45.61
CA GLY A 324 4.25 23.06 -46.82
C GLY A 324 5.77 23.06 -47.02
N HIS A 325 6.54 23.45 -46.01
CA HIS A 325 8.02 23.51 -46.05
C HIS A 325 8.72 22.28 -45.50
N GLY A 326 7.99 21.18 -45.23
CA GLY A 326 8.55 19.91 -44.76
C GLY A 326 9.30 19.18 -45.89
N GLN A 327 10.22 18.28 -45.51
CA GLN A 327 11.01 17.49 -46.48
C GLN A 327 10.13 16.55 -47.34
N HIS A 328 9.02 16.10 -46.81
CA HIS A 328 8.11 15.13 -47.45
C HIS A 328 6.65 15.60 -47.46
N PRO A 329 6.34 16.72 -48.09
CA PRO A 329 4.99 17.29 -48.11
C PRO A 329 3.96 16.33 -48.73
N GLU A 330 4.37 15.44 -49.63
CA GLU A 330 3.54 14.42 -50.28
C GLU A 330 2.96 13.40 -49.28
N LEU A 331 3.60 13.21 -48.09
CA LEU A 331 3.10 12.33 -47.05
C LEU A 331 1.97 12.95 -46.21
N ILE A 332 1.81 14.24 -46.28
CA ILE A 332 0.76 14.97 -45.55
C ILE A 332 -0.50 15.04 -46.41
N THR A 333 -1.36 14.06 -46.22
CA THR A 333 -2.64 14.00 -46.94
C THR A 333 -3.63 15.08 -46.43
N PRO A 334 -4.65 15.47 -47.23
CA PRO A 334 -5.62 16.45 -46.79
C PRO A 334 -6.31 16.16 -45.44
N PRO A 335 -6.65 14.90 -45.10
CA PRO A 335 -7.18 14.56 -43.78
C PRO A 335 -6.19 14.85 -42.64
N ILE A 336 -4.90 14.49 -42.83
CA ILE A 336 -3.85 14.74 -41.85
C ILE A 336 -3.65 16.26 -41.68
N LEU A 337 -3.58 17.00 -42.78
CA LEU A 337 -3.43 18.46 -42.75
C LEU A 337 -4.59 19.11 -41.96
N LYS A 338 -5.82 18.65 -42.17
CA LYS A 338 -6.98 19.15 -41.44
C LYS A 338 -6.86 18.87 -39.94
N LYS A 339 -6.43 17.68 -39.54
CA LYS A 339 -6.20 17.35 -38.10
C LYS A 339 -5.12 18.26 -37.50
N ILE A 340 -4.03 18.51 -38.21
CA ILE A 340 -2.95 19.38 -37.77
C ILE A 340 -3.46 20.82 -37.59
N GLN A 341 -4.24 21.35 -38.56
CA GLN A 341 -4.84 22.70 -38.47
C GLN A 341 -5.73 22.83 -37.24
N GLN A 342 -6.65 21.89 -37.05
CA GLN A 342 -7.55 21.88 -35.90
C GLN A 342 -6.78 21.80 -34.57
N PHE A 343 -5.77 20.95 -34.50
CA PHE A 343 -4.92 20.86 -33.31
C PHE A 343 -4.22 22.18 -33.01
N GLN A 344 -3.62 22.80 -34.02
CA GLN A 344 -2.89 24.05 -33.88
C GLN A 344 -3.79 25.20 -33.43
N GLU A 345 -4.99 25.32 -33.99
CA GLU A 345 -5.99 26.34 -33.59
C GLU A 345 -6.39 26.15 -32.12
N ILE A 346 -6.73 24.93 -31.70
CA ILE A 346 -7.15 24.62 -30.34
C ILE A 346 -5.99 24.84 -29.36
N LEU A 347 -4.78 24.39 -29.70
CA LEU A 347 -3.62 24.60 -28.84
C LEU A 347 -3.32 26.07 -28.61
N LEU A 348 -3.40 26.89 -29.64
CA LEU A 348 -3.21 28.35 -29.55
C LEU A 348 -4.29 28.99 -28.68
N ASP A 349 -5.55 28.60 -28.85
CA ASP A 349 -6.65 29.09 -28.02
C ASP A 349 -6.45 28.72 -26.53
N TRP A 350 -6.12 27.49 -26.24
CA TRP A 350 -5.83 27.08 -24.87
C TRP A 350 -4.62 27.81 -24.25
N ARG A 351 -3.59 28.08 -25.05
CA ARG A 351 -2.42 28.84 -24.60
C ARG A 351 -2.76 30.31 -24.30
N GLU A 352 -3.56 30.96 -25.12
CA GLU A 352 -4.02 32.34 -24.85
C GLU A 352 -4.93 32.35 -23.60
N PHE A 353 -5.85 31.39 -23.50
CA PHE A 353 -6.75 31.27 -22.36
C PHE A 353 -5.99 31.07 -21.05
N ALA A 354 -4.95 30.21 -21.05
CA ALA A 354 -4.12 29.92 -19.88
C ALA A 354 -3.33 31.13 -19.33
N LYS A 355 -3.13 32.19 -20.15
CA LYS A 355 -2.42 33.40 -19.71
C LYS A 355 -3.22 34.28 -18.76
N ILE A 356 -4.54 34.27 -18.90
CA ILE A 356 -5.45 35.23 -18.24
C ILE A 356 -6.46 34.56 -17.29
N ASN A 357 -6.69 33.27 -17.41
CA ASN A 357 -7.66 32.52 -16.60
C ASN A 357 -6.99 31.58 -15.60
N SER A 358 -7.78 31.09 -14.62
CA SER A 358 -7.34 30.13 -13.63
C SER A 358 -7.08 28.75 -14.24
N LEU A 359 -6.27 27.94 -13.55
CA LEU A 359 -6.05 26.52 -13.93
C LEU A 359 -7.35 25.72 -13.85
N TYR A 360 -8.23 26.06 -12.92
CA TYR A 360 -9.56 25.46 -12.81
C TYR A 360 -10.38 25.71 -14.08
N ASP A 361 -10.45 26.96 -14.54
CA ASP A 361 -11.19 27.33 -15.74
C ASP A 361 -10.56 26.73 -16.99
N LEU A 362 -9.23 26.68 -17.07
CA LEU A 362 -8.52 26.03 -18.19
C LEU A 362 -8.85 24.54 -18.29
N LEU A 363 -8.83 23.81 -17.18
CA LEU A 363 -9.18 22.39 -17.18
C LEU A 363 -10.61 22.16 -17.64
N TRP A 364 -11.57 22.94 -17.14
CA TRP A 364 -12.96 22.85 -17.58
C TRP A 364 -13.13 23.20 -19.05
N LYS A 365 -12.42 24.21 -19.55
CA LYS A 365 -12.43 24.55 -20.97
C LYS A 365 -11.93 23.36 -21.82
N ILE A 366 -10.84 22.73 -21.46
CA ILE A 366 -10.31 21.55 -22.18
C ILE A 366 -11.34 20.41 -22.18
N TYR A 367 -11.96 20.13 -21.02
CA TYR A 367 -13.00 19.10 -20.91
C TYR A 367 -14.16 19.34 -21.84
N GLN A 368 -14.63 20.58 -21.93
CA GLN A 368 -15.77 20.97 -22.76
C GLN A 368 -15.42 21.04 -24.25
N ASP A 369 -14.30 21.66 -24.62
CA ASP A 369 -13.89 21.83 -26.01
C ASP A 369 -13.69 20.49 -26.74
N ARG A 370 -13.28 19.45 -26.01
CA ARG A 370 -13.00 18.12 -26.59
C ARG A 370 -13.87 16.99 -26.02
N PHE A 371 -14.90 17.33 -25.24
CA PHE A 371 -15.81 16.35 -24.60
C PHE A 371 -15.08 15.23 -23.85
N TYR A 372 -13.89 15.54 -23.32
CA TYR A 372 -13.05 14.52 -22.72
C TYR A 372 -13.64 13.97 -21.42
N TYR A 373 -14.31 14.84 -20.64
CA TYR A 373 -15.01 14.43 -19.42
C TYR A 373 -16.15 13.44 -19.70
N ASP A 374 -16.93 13.71 -20.77
CA ASP A 374 -18.04 12.84 -21.19
C ASP A 374 -17.51 11.53 -21.79
N TYR A 375 -16.43 11.61 -22.58
CA TYR A 375 -15.77 10.43 -23.14
C TYR A 375 -15.33 9.45 -22.07
N VAL A 376 -14.61 9.90 -21.03
CA VAL A 376 -14.15 9.01 -19.95
C VAL A 376 -15.31 8.46 -19.11
N GLY A 377 -16.42 9.20 -19.02
CA GLY A 377 -17.65 8.75 -18.38
C GLY A 377 -18.32 7.56 -19.06
N ALA A 378 -18.10 7.40 -20.37
CA ALA A 378 -18.62 6.27 -21.16
C ALA A 378 -17.74 5.01 -21.09
N LEU A 379 -16.54 5.11 -20.51
CA LEU A 379 -15.62 3.99 -20.36
C LEU A 379 -15.98 3.11 -19.13
N PRO A 380 -15.46 1.87 -19.04
CA PRO A 380 -15.56 1.08 -17.82
C PRO A 380 -15.05 1.88 -16.60
N ASN A 381 -15.78 1.81 -15.48
CA ASN A 381 -15.56 2.65 -14.30
C ASN A 381 -15.67 4.18 -14.58
N GLY A 382 -16.52 4.58 -15.50
CA GLY A 382 -16.62 5.98 -15.97
C GLY A 382 -16.87 7.00 -14.86
N ALA A 383 -17.71 6.68 -13.87
CA ALA A 383 -17.95 7.55 -12.71
C ALA A 383 -16.67 7.79 -11.88
N GLY A 384 -15.82 6.76 -11.69
CA GLY A 384 -14.53 6.89 -11.03
C GLY A 384 -13.56 7.77 -11.82
N ARG A 385 -13.48 7.57 -13.12
CA ARG A 385 -12.64 8.37 -14.02
C ARG A 385 -13.07 9.84 -14.05
N GLN A 386 -14.37 10.12 -14.12
CA GLN A 386 -14.89 11.48 -14.03
C GLN A 386 -14.57 12.14 -12.67
N ALA A 387 -14.67 11.39 -11.59
CA ALA A 387 -14.29 11.89 -10.28
C ALA A 387 -12.79 12.21 -10.18
N ASN A 388 -11.92 11.41 -10.81
CA ASN A 388 -10.49 11.70 -10.90
C ASN A 388 -10.22 13.01 -11.65
N LEU A 389 -10.89 13.23 -12.78
CA LEU A 389 -10.78 14.50 -13.53
C LEU A 389 -11.33 15.69 -12.74
N TYR A 390 -12.45 15.53 -12.05
CA TYR A 390 -13.00 16.56 -11.18
C TYR A 390 -12.05 16.90 -10.02
N ALA A 391 -11.45 15.89 -9.42
CA ALA A 391 -10.44 16.08 -8.38
C ALA A 391 -9.22 16.88 -8.88
N LEU A 392 -8.80 16.66 -10.12
CA LEU A 392 -7.71 17.43 -10.72
C LEU A 392 -8.05 18.93 -10.76
N THR A 393 -9.31 19.28 -11.11
CA THR A 393 -9.74 20.69 -11.12
C THR A 393 -9.73 21.31 -9.73
N LEU A 394 -10.20 20.58 -8.71
CA LEU A 394 -10.19 21.05 -7.33
C LEU A 394 -8.77 21.27 -6.81
N ARG A 395 -7.85 20.33 -7.09
CA ARG A 395 -6.44 20.44 -6.69
C ARG A 395 -5.73 21.60 -7.37
N ALA A 396 -6.01 21.83 -8.64
CA ALA A 396 -5.52 23.01 -9.35
C ALA A 396 -6.01 24.31 -8.71
N ASN A 397 -7.28 24.37 -8.34
CA ASN A 397 -7.87 25.51 -7.63
C ASN A 397 -7.25 25.73 -6.25
N ASP A 398 -7.06 24.67 -5.47
CA ASP A 398 -6.46 24.77 -4.14
C ASP A 398 -4.99 25.19 -4.22
N TYR A 399 -4.26 24.72 -5.23
CA TYR A 399 -2.89 25.17 -5.49
C TYR A 399 -2.81 26.68 -5.74
N GLU A 400 -3.72 27.22 -6.53
CA GLU A 400 -3.75 28.66 -6.80
C GLU A 400 -4.12 29.50 -5.58
N LYS A 401 -4.92 28.95 -4.65
CA LYS A 401 -5.25 29.61 -3.37
C LYS A 401 -4.04 29.72 -2.42
N MET A 402 -3.07 28.82 -2.53
CA MET A 402 -1.84 28.82 -1.70
C MET A 402 -0.80 29.88 -2.14
N SER A 403 -1.17 30.88 -2.91
CA SER A 403 -0.31 31.94 -3.44
C SER A 403 0.71 31.52 -4.51
N PHE A 404 0.70 30.28 -4.93
CA PHE A 404 1.50 29.81 -6.06
C PHE A 404 0.65 29.89 -7.34
N LYS A 405 0.96 30.84 -8.23
CA LYS A 405 0.18 31.03 -9.45
C LYS A 405 0.97 30.57 -10.69
N GLY A 406 0.23 30.03 -11.64
CA GLY A 406 0.70 29.76 -13.00
C GLY A 406 0.93 28.28 -13.33
N LEU A 407 0.61 27.96 -14.58
CA LEU A 407 0.63 26.62 -15.14
C LEU A 407 2.01 25.91 -14.99
N SER A 408 3.10 26.64 -15.27
CA SER A 408 4.47 26.07 -15.20
C SER A 408 4.84 25.60 -13.80
N ARG A 409 4.46 26.36 -12.76
CA ARG A 409 4.74 26.00 -11.37
C ARG A 409 3.88 24.83 -10.90
N PHE A 410 2.62 24.78 -11.33
CA PHE A 410 1.74 23.65 -11.03
C PHE A 410 2.30 22.35 -11.62
N ILE A 411 2.72 22.37 -12.89
CA ILE A 411 3.35 21.21 -13.54
C ILE A 411 4.61 20.80 -12.80
N GLY A 412 5.49 21.73 -12.46
CA GLY A 412 6.71 21.43 -11.70
C GLY A 412 6.45 20.81 -10.32
N MET A 413 5.37 21.21 -9.64
CA MET A 413 4.93 20.57 -8.40
C MET A 413 4.47 19.12 -8.66
N ILE A 414 3.63 18.90 -9.67
CA ILE A 414 3.14 17.56 -10.01
C ILE A 414 4.30 16.64 -10.43
N ASP A 415 5.23 17.12 -11.26
CA ASP A 415 6.38 16.34 -11.69
C ASP A 415 7.25 15.92 -10.49
N LYS A 416 7.45 16.83 -9.52
CA LYS A 416 8.18 16.53 -8.30
C LYS A 416 7.47 15.49 -7.42
N ILE A 417 6.14 15.54 -7.33
CA ILE A 417 5.34 14.52 -6.62
C ILE A 417 5.52 13.15 -7.28
N LEU A 418 5.46 13.08 -8.61
CA LEU A 418 5.68 11.85 -9.37
C LEU A 418 7.09 11.30 -9.19
N GLU A 419 8.12 12.14 -9.20
CA GLU A 419 9.52 11.74 -8.96
C GLU A 419 9.75 11.17 -7.56
N THR A 420 9.05 11.70 -6.56
CA THR A 420 9.20 11.26 -5.16
C THR A 420 8.31 10.06 -4.81
N GLN A 421 7.54 9.54 -5.75
CA GLN A 421 6.56 8.45 -5.55
C GLN A 421 5.53 8.72 -4.43
N ASN A 422 5.34 9.96 -4.05
CA ASN A 422 4.34 10.42 -3.08
C ASN A 422 3.08 10.86 -3.83
N ASP A 423 2.32 9.91 -4.38
CA ASP A 423 1.12 10.25 -5.12
C ASP A 423 0.05 10.87 -4.21
N LEU A 424 -0.80 11.69 -4.83
CA LEU A 424 -1.90 12.35 -4.14
C LEU A 424 -3.01 11.33 -3.84
N ALA A 425 -3.65 11.45 -2.68
CA ALA A 425 -4.75 10.57 -2.33
C ALA A 425 -5.85 10.60 -3.40
N SER A 426 -6.32 9.43 -3.84
CA SER A 426 -7.42 9.31 -4.79
C SER A 426 -8.74 9.83 -4.20
N VAL A 427 -9.66 10.23 -5.07
CA VAL A 427 -11.00 10.64 -4.66
C VAL A 427 -11.88 9.42 -4.46
N VAL A 428 -12.46 9.31 -3.28
CA VAL A 428 -13.44 8.26 -2.99
C VAL A 428 -14.76 8.65 -3.67
N VAL A 429 -15.07 7.99 -4.76
CA VAL A 429 -16.44 8.00 -5.32
C VAL A 429 -17.32 7.14 -4.44
N ALA A 430 -18.59 7.52 -4.26
CA ALA A 430 -19.54 6.68 -3.53
C ALA A 430 -19.53 5.26 -4.09
N ALA A 431 -18.97 4.34 -3.34
CA ALA A 431 -18.85 2.94 -3.75
C ALA A 431 -20.23 2.32 -3.99
N PRO A 432 -20.40 1.39 -4.94
CA PRO A 432 -21.64 0.63 -5.10
C PRO A 432 -22.02 0.02 -3.76
N LYS A 433 -23.28 0.21 -3.32
CA LYS A 433 -23.75 -0.23 -2.00
C LYS A 433 -23.74 -1.76 -1.84
N HIS A 434 -23.78 -2.51 -2.94
CA HIS A 434 -23.89 -3.97 -2.97
C HIS A 434 -22.69 -4.60 -3.71
N ALA A 435 -21.51 -4.48 -3.13
CA ALA A 435 -20.27 -4.99 -3.72
C ALA A 435 -19.40 -5.69 -2.68
N VAL A 436 -18.62 -6.66 -3.13
CA VAL A 436 -17.53 -7.26 -2.35
C VAL A 436 -16.48 -6.19 -2.06
N ARG A 437 -15.99 -6.11 -0.83
CA ARG A 437 -14.96 -5.14 -0.44
C ARG A 437 -13.57 -5.76 -0.63
N LEU A 438 -12.65 -4.98 -1.20
CA LEU A 438 -11.23 -5.33 -1.29
C LEU A 438 -10.41 -4.29 -0.54
N MET A 439 -9.66 -4.72 0.48
CA MET A 439 -8.82 -3.82 1.27
C MET A 439 -7.58 -4.52 1.83
N THR A 440 -6.63 -3.71 2.31
CA THR A 440 -5.48 -4.26 3.02
C THR A 440 -5.80 -4.56 4.48
N VAL A 441 -5.07 -5.52 5.09
CA VAL A 441 -5.21 -5.84 6.51
C VAL A 441 -5.03 -4.59 7.38
N HIS A 442 -4.08 -3.71 7.07
CA HIS A 442 -3.89 -2.46 7.82
C HIS A 442 -5.11 -1.55 7.81
N LYS A 443 -5.80 -1.44 6.66
CA LYS A 443 -7.03 -0.63 6.55
C LYS A 443 -8.23 -1.27 7.24
N SER A 444 -8.22 -2.58 7.39
CA SER A 444 -9.29 -3.32 8.07
C SER A 444 -9.24 -3.21 9.59
N LYS A 445 -8.16 -2.67 10.17
CA LYS A 445 -8.06 -2.48 11.61
C LYS A 445 -9.21 -1.60 12.13
N GLY A 446 -9.86 -2.01 13.19
CA GLY A 446 -11.06 -1.34 13.74
C GLY A 446 -12.37 -1.68 13.04
N LEU A 447 -12.33 -2.35 11.87
CA LEU A 447 -13.53 -2.78 11.14
C LEU A 447 -13.86 -4.25 11.43
N GLU A 448 -15.07 -4.68 11.02
CA GLU A 448 -15.55 -6.06 11.11
C GLU A 448 -16.35 -6.44 9.87
N PHE A 449 -16.29 -7.73 9.47
CA PHE A 449 -16.94 -8.22 8.27
C PHE A 449 -17.48 -9.63 8.50
N LYS A 450 -18.63 -9.95 7.93
CA LYS A 450 -19.26 -11.25 8.18
C LYS A 450 -18.46 -12.41 7.62
N TYR A 451 -18.01 -12.32 6.35
CA TYR A 451 -17.20 -13.32 5.68
C TYR A 451 -15.91 -12.68 5.20
N VAL A 452 -14.78 -13.23 5.60
CA VAL A 452 -13.45 -12.71 5.28
C VAL A 452 -12.66 -13.73 4.50
N PHE A 453 -12.08 -13.31 3.38
CA PHE A 453 -11.12 -14.08 2.58
C PHE A 453 -9.76 -13.39 2.71
N LEU A 454 -8.80 -14.04 3.35
CA LEU A 454 -7.43 -13.57 3.43
C LEU A 454 -6.63 -14.19 2.27
N LEU A 455 -6.30 -13.38 1.26
CA LEU A 455 -5.59 -13.81 0.04
C LEU A 455 -4.09 -13.53 0.14
N ASN A 456 -3.36 -14.12 -0.79
CA ASN A 456 -1.92 -13.89 -0.97
C ASN A 456 -1.12 -14.23 0.29
N MET A 457 -1.48 -15.33 0.95
CA MET A 457 -0.84 -15.76 2.17
C MET A 457 0.60 -16.27 1.98
N ASP A 458 0.97 -16.63 0.76
CA ASP A 458 2.32 -17.05 0.35
C ASP A 458 3.28 -15.87 0.11
N LYS A 459 2.79 -14.62 0.20
CA LYS A 459 3.61 -13.43 0.00
C LYS A 459 4.75 -13.36 1.00
N VAL A 460 5.97 -13.23 0.47
CA VAL A 460 7.19 -13.10 1.27
C VAL A 460 7.19 -11.80 2.07
N PHE A 461 7.53 -11.90 3.35
CA PHE A 461 7.66 -10.75 4.24
C PHE A 461 8.76 -9.80 3.76
N ASN A 462 8.51 -8.51 3.87
CA ASN A 462 9.49 -7.49 3.48
C ASN A 462 10.70 -7.49 4.44
N ARG A 463 11.92 -7.64 3.88
CA ARG A 463 13.19 -7.63 4.63
C ARG A 463 14.06 -6.41 4.31
N LYS A 464 13.54 -5.40 3.61
CA LYS A 464 14.34 -4.23 3.20
C LYS A 464 14.97 -3.51 4.39
N ASP A 465 14.27 -3.41 5.52
CA ASP A 465 14.74 -2.69 6.69
C ASP A 465 15.92 -3.39 7.36
N SER A 466 15.96 -4.73 7.35
CA SER A 466 17.08 -5.53 7.89
C SER A 466 18.27 -5.63 6.92
N SER A 467 18.10 -5.32 5.63
CA SER A 467 19.16 -5.43 4.61
C SER A 467 19.86 -4.11 4.28
N SER A 468 19.47 -3.00 4.91
CA SER A 468 20.06 -1.67 4.68
C SER A 468 21.54 -1.65 5.08
N ALA A 469 22.38 -0.88 4.37
CA ALA A 469 23.78 -0.70 4.71
C ALA A 469 24.02 0.00 6.07
N LEU A 470 23.00 0.69 6.59
CA LEU A 470 22.98 1.37 7.88
C LEU A 470 21.69 1.01 8.60
N ILE A 471 21.81 0.48 9.80
CA ILE A 471 20.69 0.08 10.66
C ILE A 471 20.79 0.80 12.00
N LEU A 472 19.69 1.41 12.43
CA LEU A 472 19.61 2.15 13.69
C LEU A 472 18.84 1.35 14.73
N SER A 473 19.37 1.24 15.93
CA SER A 473 18.69 0.74 17.12
C SER A 473 18.77 1.76 18.24
N ARG A 474 17.73 1.81 19.07
CA ARG A 474 17.73 2.65 20.27
C ARG A 474 18.68 2.12 21.33
N GLN A 475 18.82 0.81 21.42
CA GLN A 475 19.64 0.14 22.43
C GLN A 475 21.11 0.06 21.99
N ASN A 476 21.36 -0.36 20.75
CA ASN A 476 22.70 -0.65 20.26
C ASN A 476 23.30 0.47 19.40
N GLY A 477 22.54 1.55 19.16
CA GLY A 477 23.00 2.70 18.36
C GLY A 477 23.06 2.41 16.88
N VAL A 478 24.15 2.81 16.22
CA VAL A 478 24.30 2.76 14.76
C VAL A 478 25.09 1.52 14.35
N GLY A 479 24.45 0.61 13.64
CA GLY A 479 25.09 -0.51 12.95
C GLY A 479 25.36 -0.17 11.48
N ILE A 480 26.57 -0.41 11.02
CA ILE A 480 26.98 -0.16 9.63
C ILE A 480 27.67 -1.38 9.03
N LYS A 481 27.52 -1.54 7.71
CA LYS A 481 28.41 -2.38 6.92
C LYS A 481 29.67 -1.59 6.59
N TYR A 482 30.80 -2.06 7.07
CA TYR A 482 32.09 -1.43 6.77
C TYR A 482 32.59 -1.95 5.43
N VAL A 483 32.82 -1.04 4.49
CA VAL A 483 33.36 -1.38 3.18
C VAL A 483 34.83 -0.95 3.12
N ALA A 484 35.72 -1.91 2.94
CA ALA A 484 37.16 -1.68 2.79
C ALA A 484 37.58 -2.01 1.34
N ASP A 485 38.31 -1.11 0.73
CA ASP A 485 39.04 -1.40 -0.53
C ASP A 485 40.43 -1.93 -0.15
N VAL A 486 40.67 -3.21 -0.43
CA VAL A 486 41.94 -3.87 -0.13
C VAL A 486 42.72 -4.03 -1.44
N VAL A 487 43.96 -3.55 -1.44
CA VAL A 487 44.89 -3.80 -2.54
C VAL A 487 45.43 -5.21 -2.38
N VAL A 488 45.22 -6.06 -3.36
CA VAL A 488 45.76 -7.43 -3.36
C VAL A 488 46.97 -7.41 -4.27
N ASP A 489 48.16 -7.77 -3.76
CA ASP A 489 49.34 -8.03 -4.57
C ASP A 489 49.06 -9.26 -5.41
N ALA A 490 48.66 -9.06 -6.65
CA ALA A 490 48.39 -10.13 -7.56
C ALA A 490 49.70 -10.64 -8.15
N ALA A 491 49.99 -11.90 -7.98
CA ALA A 491 51.05 -12.60 -8.67
C ALA A 491 50.72 -12.81 -10.17
N ASP A 492 49.56 -12.39 -10.62
CA ASP A 492 49.06 -12.58 -11.98
C ASP A 492 48.53 -11.23 -12.52
N GLU A 493 49.04 -10.78 -13.68
CA GLU A 493 48.70 -9.51 -14.34
C GLU A 493 47.20 -9.39 -14.74
N LEU A 494 46.41 -10.49 -14.64
CA LEU A 494 44.99 -10.56 -14.97
C LEU A 494 44.06 -10.46 -13.74
N ALA A 495 44.60 -10.44 -12.53
CA ALA A 495 43.76 -10.34 -11.31
C ALA A 495 43.45 -8.88 -10.94
N PRO A 496 42.25 -8.56 -10.43
CA PRO A 496 41.92 -7.20 -10.03
C PRO A 496 42.82 -6.76 -8.86
N ASN A 497 43.53 -5.63 -9.04
CA ASN A 497 44.39 -5.06 -7.99
C ASN A 497 43.64 -4.55 -6.77
N HIS A 498 42.31 -4.43 -6.85
CA HIS A 498 41.47 -3.95 -5.77
C HIS A 498 40.31 -4.92 -5.51
N VAL A 499 40.19 -5.35 -4.28
CA VAL A 499 39.05 -6.15 -3.82
C VAL A 499 38.26 -5.33 -2.80
N ARG A 500 36.97 -5.14 -3.06
CA ARG A 500 36.07 -4.48 -2.12
C ARG A 500 35.49 -5.51 -1.16
N LEU A 501 35.86 -5.40 0.12
CA LEU A 501 35.37 -6.26 1.21
C LEU A 501 34.26 -5.53 1.95
N SER A 502 33.11 -6.19 2.13
CA SER A 502 32.03 -5.72 2.99
C SER A 502 32.07 -6.53 4.30
N ILE A 503 32.23 -5.86 5.43
CA ILE A 503 32.33 -6.46 6.75
C ILE A 503 31.18 -5.96 7.60
N ASP A 504 30.37 -6.86 8.11
CA ASP A 504 29.30 -6.52 9.03
C ASP A 504 29.89 -6.26 10.42
N THR A 505 29.67 -5.04 10.93
CA THR A 505 30.13 -4.69 12.29
C THR A 505 29.25 -5.38 13.35
N LEU A 506 29.78 -5.61 14.55
CA LEU A 506 29.00 -6.24 15.63
C LEU A 506 27.68 -5.49 15.93
N PRO A 507 27.66 -4.15 16.04
CA PRO A 507 26.39 -3.41 16.18
C PRO A 507 25.44 -3.64 14.99
N TYR A 508 25.97 -3.83 13.77
CA TYR A 508 25.13 -4.12 12.59
C TYR A 508 24.42 -5.47 12.76
N VAL A 509 25.16 -6.54 13.10
CA VAL A 509 24.60 -7.88 13.28
C VAL A 509 23.56 -7.91 14.40
N GLN A 510 23.82 -7.20 15.51
CA GLN A 510 22.87 -7.11 16.62
C GLN A 510 21.58 -6.37 16.20
N ASN A 511 21.72 -5.23 15.53
CA ASN A 511 20.58 -4.45 15.05
C ASN A 511 19.77 -5.19 13.98
N GLU A 512 20.44 -5.90 13.07
CA GLU A 512 19.80 -6.75 12.06
C GLU A 512 18.91 -7.82 12.73
N ARG A 513 19.45 -8.51 13.71
CA ARG A 513 18.71 -9.54 14.46
C ARG A 513 17.51 -8.94 15.20
N GLU A 514 17.70 -7.82 15.88
CA GLU A 514 16.63 -7.09 16.58
C GLU A 514 15.50 -6.69 15.63
N ILE A 515 15.83 -6.08 14.50
CA ILE A 515 14.85 -5.66 13.49
C ILE A 515 14.15 -6.87 12.87
N HIS A 516 14.89 -7.94 12.59
CA HIS A 516 14.32 -9.16 12.04
C HIS A 516 13.27 -9.77 12.98
N LEU A 517 13.61 -9.98 14.26
CA LEU A 517 12.67 -10.50 15.27
C LEU A 517 11.44 -9.60 15.43
N ALA A 518 11.66 -8.31 15.48
CA ALA A 518 10.60 -7.34 15.59
C ALA A 518 9.69 -7.30 14.34
N SER A 519 10.25 -7.51 13.15
CA SER A 519 9.48 -7.65 11.91
C SER A 519 8.63 -8.92 11.94
N ILE A 520 9.20 -10.07 12.36
CA ILE A 520 8.46 -11.33 12.50
C ILE A 520 7.31 -11.19 13.50
N SER A 521 7.55 -10.57 14.65
CA SER A 521 6.52 -10.30 15.65
C SER A 521 5.40 -9.40 15.08
N GLU A 522 5.73 -8.36 14.32
CA GLU A 522 4.73 -7.52 13.65
C GLU A 522 3.92 -8.30 12.60
N GLN A 523 4.55 -9.20 11.83
CA GLN A 523 3.83 -10.06 10.89
C GLN A 523 2.87 -11.01 11.60
N MET A 524 3.24 -11.57 12.77
CA MET A 524 2.32 -12.36 13.57
C MET A 524 1.11 -11.55 14.03
N ARG A 525 1.34 -10.33 14.50
CA ARG A 525 0.25 -9.42 14.87
C ARG A 525 -0.62 -9.02 13.66
N LEU A 526 -0.02 -8.85 12.49
CA LEU A 526 -0.77 -8.56 11.26
C LEU A 526 -1.68 -9.72 10.88
N LEU A 527 -1.20 -10.96 10.99
CA LEU A 527 -2.04 -12.16 10.81
C LEU A 527 -3.15 -12.22 11.86
N TYR A 528 -2.86 -11.90 13.13
CA TYR A 528 -3.87 -11.84 14.19
C TYR A 528 -4.96 -10.82 13.88
N VAL A 529 -4.59 -9.62 13.45
CA VAL A 529 -5.56 -8.61 13.02
C VAL A 529 -6.42 -9.13 11.87
N ALA A 530 -5.81 -9.76 10.85
CA ALA A 530 -6.54 -10.30 9.70
C ALA A 530 -7.56 -11.35 10.13
N MET A 531 -7.16 -12.33 10.96
CA MET A 531 -8.03 -13.41 11.41
C MET A 531 -9.18 -12.92 12.29
N THR A 532 -8.96 -11.88 13.11
CA THR A 532 -9.97 -11.31 14.00
C THR A 532 -10.94 -10.34 13.32
N ARG A 533 -10.84 -10.12 12.00
CA ARG A 533 -11.81 -9.28 11.24
C ARG A 533 -13.11 -10.01 10.94
N ALA A 534 -13.06 -11.34 10.88
CA ALA A 534 -14.23 -12.15 10.55
C ALA A 534 -15.24 -12.21 11.72
N GLU A 535 -16.52 -11.99 11.39
CA GLU A 535 -17.62 -12.20 12.33
C GLU A 535 -18.11 -13.65 12.28
N ARG A 536 -18.39 -14.18 11.08
CA ARG A 536 -19.01 -15.50 10.89
C ARG A 536 -18.01 -16.53 10.40
N LYS A 537 -17.35 -16.27 9.28
CA LYS A 537 -16.46 -17.24 8.65
C LYS A 537 -15.20 -16.62 8.11
N LEU A 538 -14.09 -17.31 8.32
CA LEU A 538 -12.77 -16.95 7.82
C LEU A 538 -12.30 -18.00 6.80
N TYR A 539 -11.87 -17.52 5.65
CA TYR A 539 -11.17 -18.29 4.64
C TYR A 539 -9.74 -17.80 4.55
N LEU A 540 -8.80 -18.72 4.76
CA LEU A 540 -7.38 -18.50 4.52
C LEU A 540 -7.07 -19.04 3.13
N VAL A 541 -6.54 -18.21 2.22
CA VAL A 541 -6.35 -18.58 0.83
C VAL A 541 -4.88 -18.50 0.46
N GLY A 542 -4.35 -19.63 0.01
CA GLY A 542 -2.96 -19.76 -0.40
C GLY A 542 -2.82 -20.53 -1.71
N LYS A 543 -1.58 -20.72 -2.16
CA LYS A 543 -1.26 -21.47 -3.37
C LYS A 543 0.01 -22.28 -3.21
N GLY A 544 0.08 -23.39 -3.94
CA GLY A 544 1.27 -24.23 -3.99
C GLY A 544 0.96 -25.66 -4.36
N ARG A 545 1.90 -26.31 -4.99
CA ARG A 545 1.79 -27.72 -5.36
C ARG A 545 1.68 -28.58 -4.11
N GLN A 546 0.62 -29.38 -4.03
CA GLN A 546 0.39 -30.30 -2.91
C GLN A 546 1.62 -31.17 -2.65
N GLU A 547 2.18 -31.82 -3.67
CA GLU A 547 3.37 -32.65 -3.55
C GLU A 547 4.59 -31.92 -2.99
N SER A 548 4.74 -30.63 -3.30
CA SER A 548 5.87 -29.83 -2.80
C SER A 548 5.66 -29.42 -1.35
N LEU A 549 4.45 -29.08 -0.98
CA LEU A 549 4.08 -28.72 0.38
C LEU A 549 4.19 -29.93 1.32
N GLU A 550 3.69 -31.09 0.92
CA GLU A 550 3.75 -32.33 1.71
C GLU A 550 5.18 -32.88 1.91
N LYS A 551 6.12 -32.51 1.03
CA LYS A 551 7.56 -32.85 1.21
C LYS A 551 8.27 -31.98 2.24
N LYS A 552 7.69 -30.84 2.65
CA LYS A 552 8.27 -29.99 3.69
C LYS A 552 8.19 -30.74 5.04
N THR A 553 9.33 -30.86 5.69
CA THR A 553 9.42 -31.46 7.03
C THR A 553 9.84 -30.40 8.04
N PHE A 554 9.25 -30.46 9.21
CA PHE A 554 9.52 -29.52 10.28
C PHE A 554 9.95 -30.28 11.55
N PRO A 555 10.79 -29.68 12.43
CA PRO A 555 11.13 -30.28 13.70
C PRO A 555 9.88 -30.42 14.58
N ALA A 556 10.01 -31.32 15.55
CA ALA A 556 8.97 -31.54 16.57
C ALA A 556 8.64 -30.24 17.33
N PRO A 557 7.38 -30.09 17.80
CA PRO A 557 6.98 -28.91 18.54
C PRO A 557 7.72 -28.81 19.88
N GLU A 558 8.02 -27.60 20.30
CA GLU A 558 8.64 -27.28 21.59
C GLU A 558 7.56 -26.68 22.51
N ASN A 559 7.31 -27.31 23.66
CA ASN A 559 6.30 -26.86 24.63
C ASN A 559 4.90 -26.60 24.00
N GLY A 560 4.48 -27.42 23.02
CA GLY A 560 3.23 -27.29 22.33
C GLY A 560 3.18 -26.16 21.30
N ARG A 561 4.32 -25.58 20.93
CA ARG A 561 4.49 -24.52 19.94
C ARG A 561 5.42 -24.95 18.80
N LEU A 562 5.34 -24.33 17.65
CA LEU A 562 6.36 -24.47 16.61
C LEU A 562 7.72 -24.00 17.16
N ALA A 563 8.78 -24.75 16.86
CA ALA A 563 10.13 -24.40 17.28
C ALA A 563 10.48 -22.95 16.90
N ALA A 564 11.16 -22.21 17.79
CA ALA A 564 11.49 -20.80 17.58
C ALA A 564 12.29 -20.59 16.28
N SER A 565 13.24 -21.50 15.99
CA SER A 565 14.05 -21.47 14.76
C SER A 565 13.18 -21.50 13.49
N ILE A 566 12.09 -22.27 13.49
CA ILE A 566 11.17 -22.36 12.36
C ILE A 566 10.38 -21.06 12.22
N ARG A 567 9.79 -20.58 13.31
CA ARG A 567 9.00 -19.34 13.30
C ARG A 567 9.79 -18.12 12.82
N GLN A 568 11.09 -18.06 13.15
CA GLN A 568 11.99 -16.98 12.74
C GLN A 568 12.43 -17.09 11.28
N THR A 569 12.52 -18.27 10.71
CA THR A 569 13.01 -18.48 9.34
C THR A 569 11.91 -18.47 8.29
N MET A 570 10.67 -18.68 8.68
CA MET A 570 9.53 -18.63 7.77
C MET A 570 9.33 -17.27 7.16
N THR A 571 8.84 -17.24 5.92
CA THR A 571 8.83 -16.04 5.10
C THR A 571 7.43 -15.55 4.74
N SER A 572 6.40 -16.32 5.06
CA SER A 572 5.01 -16.00 4.69
C SER A 572 4.00 -16.48 5.74
N PHE A 573 2.80 -15.94 5.71
CA PHE A 573 1.69 -16.43 6.54
C PHE A 573 1.35 -17.89 6.22
N GLN A 574 1.40 -18.25 4.94
CA GLN A 574 1.16 -19.61 4.48
C GLN A 574 2.15 -20.61 5.08
N ASP A 575 3.43 -20.24 5.17
CA ASP A 575 4.44 -21.10 5.77
C ASP A 575 4.10 -21.42 7.23
N TRP A 576 3.63 -20.44 8.02
CA TRP A 576 3.22 -20.67 9.41
C TRP A 576 2.01 -21.60 9.51
N ILE A 577 0.95 -21.32 8.75
CA ILE A 577 -0.28 -22.14 8.80
C ILE A 577 0.01 -23.56 8.30
N TRP A 578 0.81 -23.72 7.23
CA TRP A 578 1.20 -25.02 6.73
C TRP A 578 2.07 -25.82 7.71
N ALA A 579 2.99 -25.15 8.41
CA ALA A 579 3.81 -25.80 9.44
C ALA A 579 2.94 -26.29 10.61
N LEU A 580 1.96 -25.50 11.05
CA LEU A 580 1.00 -25.95 12.06
C LEU A 580 0.27 -27.22 11.61
N GLN A 581 -0.21 -27.25 10.37
CA GLN A 581 -0.87 -28.41 9.79
C GLN A 581 0.00 -29.66 9.69
N THR A 582 1.31 -29.48 9.50
CA THR A 582 2.26 -30.59 9.33
C THR A 582 2.77 -31.12 10.67
N VAL A 583 2.92 -30.24 11.67
CA VAL A 583 3.52 -30.58 12.96
C VAL A 583 2.50 -31.09 13.97
N PHE A 584 1.26 -30.62 13.90
CA PHE A 584 0.18 -31.01 14.82
C PHE A 584 -0.83 -31.94 14.14
N GLU A 585 -1.49 -32.80 14.92
CA GLU A 585 -2.52 -33.67 14.41
C GLU A 585 -3.71 -32.86 13.86
N LYS A 586 -4.29 -33.30 12.73
CA LYS A 586 -5.36 -32.56 12.05
C LYS A 586 -6.59 -32.37 12.93
N ASP A 587 -6.91 -33.35 13.77
CA ASP A 587 -8.05 -33.32 14.68
C ASP A 587 -7.87 -32.33 15.85
N ASP A 588 -6.63 -31.92 16.10
CA ASP A 588 -6.28 -30.92 17.13
C ASP A 588 -6.34 -29.49 16.59
N LEU A 589 -6.54 -29.29 15.28
CA LEU A 589 -6.58 -27.97 14.65
C LEU A 589 -8.02 -27.48 14.50
N ALA A 590 -8.23 -26.23 14.90
CA ALA A 590 -9.54 -25.58 14.79
C ALA A 590 -9.85 -25.04 13.38
N PHE A 591 -9.11 -25.46 12.36
CA PHE A 591 -9.34 -25.13 10.96
C PHE A 591 -9.15 -26.38 10.07
N SER A 592 -9.86 -26.43 8.95
CA SER A 592 -9.70 -27.50 7.96
C SER A 592 -8.87 -27.01 6.77
N THR A 593 -8.21 -27.94 6.07
CA THR A 593 -7.42 -27.62 4.87
C THR A 593 -7.91 -28.42 3.68
N GLN A 594 -8.04 -27.72 2.54
CA GLN A 594 -8.47 -28.30 1.28
C GLN A 594 -7.59 -27.81 0.13
N PHE A 595 -7.15 -28.74 -0.73
CA PHE A 595 -6.53 -28.43 -2.01
C PHE A 595 -7.60 -28.32 -3.11
N VAL A 596 -7.46 -27.31 -3.96
CA VAL A 596 -8.34 -27.04 -5.10
C VAL A 596 -7.50 -26.97 -6.37
N THR A 597 -7.83 -27.81 -7.35
CA THR A 597 -7.07 -27.93 -8.60
C THR A 597 -7.75 -27.17 -9.75
N ASP A 598 -7.04 -27.02 -10.89
CA ASP A 598 -7.62 -26.43 -12.11
C ASP A 598 -8.89 -27.14 -12.55
N SER A 599 -8.96 -28.48 -12.35
CA SER A 599 -10.14 -29.26 -12.67
C SER A 599 -11.37 -28.90 -11.83
N ASP A 600 -11.18 -28.28 -10.67
CA ASP A 600 -12.25 -27.80 -9.78
C ASP A 600 -12.69 -26.38 -10.08
N LEU A 601 -11.92 -25.67 -10.91
CA LEU A 601 -12.11 -24.26 -11.27
C LEU A 601 -12.51 -24.07 -12.73
N THR A 602 -13.07 -25.09 -13.38
CA THR A 602 -13.68 -24.93 -14.72
C THR A 602 -14.89 -24.00 -14.62
N SER A 603 -15.18 -23.25 -15.69
CA SER A 603 -16.30 -22.30 -15.73
C SER A 603 -17.65 -22.93 -15.35
N GLU A 604 -17.84 -24.22 -15.65
CA GLU A 604 -19.05 -25.00 -15.27
C GLU A 604 -19.11 -25.22 -13.76
N LYS A 605 -17.96 -25.50 -13.11
CA LYS A 605 -17.88 -25.79 -11.67
C LYS A 605 -17.81 -24.52 -10.80
N ILE A 606 -17.30 -23.42 -11.32
CA ILE A 606 -17.38 -22.12 -10.67
C ILE A 606 -18.83 -21.65 -10.61
N GLY A 607 -19.59 -21.93 -11.69
CA GLY A 607 -20.99 -21.56 -11.76
C GLY A 607 -21.21 -20.11 -12.20
N GLN A 608 -22.49 -19.75 -12.30
CA GLN A 608 -22.93 -18.39 -12.64
C GLN A 608 -23.82 -17.85 -11.54
N LEU A 609 -23.86 -16.53 -11.43
CA LEU A 609 -24.78 -15.86 -10.53
C LEU A 609 -26.22 -16.19 -10.95
N LYS A 610 -27.05 -16.60 -10.00
CA LYS A 610 -28.49 -16.79 -10.24
C LYS A 610 -29.12 -15.44 -10.51
N PRO A 611 -29.90 -15.28 -11.58
CA PRO A 611 -30.68 -14.05 -11.77
C PRO A 611 -31.64 -13.89 -10.59
N LYS A 612 -31.65 -12.72 -10.01
CA LYS A 612 -32.61 -12.34 -8.95
C LYS A 612 -33.97 -12.06 -9.51
#